data_59e25bd77e111973839675b593972f8f
#
_entry.id   59e25bd77e111973839675b593972f8f
#
_cell.length_a   1.000
_cell.length_b   1.000
_cell.length_c   1.000
_cell.angle_alpha   90.00
_cell.angle_beta   90.00
_cell.angle_gamma   90.00
#
_symmetry.space_group_name_H-M   'P 1'
#
loop_
_entity.id
_entity.type
_entity.pdbx_description
1 polymer ?
#
loop_
_entity_poly.entity_id
_entity_poly.type
_entity_poly.pdbx_seq_one_letter_code
_entity_poly.pdbx_strand_id
1 'polypeptide(L)'
;LGIIDRDFDMIQNKVRKGRYLAYTDYNSMELYLFKEEYITEIIGNIYRISSNIDVNALMLSIGKVCRFLFFLHSYLIPFNGRMVDFCKSFSYDKYTNECKLDMEKYLSKILQNNKLSDKAKIISDKLRSQLNVSAVDVRLEMRGHDFISVLYHALYKHKRISMSEEDFANSIWLCLDSQLLEAEPSFQRVLAL
;
A
#
# COMPACT_ATOMS: atom_id res chain seq x y z
N LEU A 1 -13.26 18.12 14.70
CA LEU A 1 -12.77 18.04 13.32
C LEU A 1 -11.88 16.81 13.21
N GLY A 2 -12.15 15.92 12.28
CA GLY A 2 -11.36 14.71 12.10
C GLY A 2 -11.26 14.29 10.64
N ILE A 3 -10.11 13.73 10.29
CA ILE A 3 -9.90 13.08 9.00
C ILE A 3 -9.92 11.58 9.28
N ILE A 4 -10.61 10.83 8.43
CA ILE A 4 -10.73 9.37 8.51
C ILE A 4 -10.26 8.73 7.22
N ASP A 5 -9.64 7.58 7.34
CA ASP A 5 -9.21 6.79 6.21
C ASP A 5 -10.41 6.22 5.44
N ARG A 6 -10.30 6.19 4.12
CA ARG A 6 -11.31 5.56 3.26
C ARG A 6 -11.30 4.06 3.36
N ASP A 7 -10.12 3.46 3.50
CA ASP A 7 -9.92 2.02 3.51
C ASP A 7 -10.76 1.29 2.43
N PHE A 8 -11.61 0.35 2.88
CA PHE A 8 -12.55 -0.38 2.03
C PHE A 8 -13.95 0.25 1.96
N ASP A 9 -14.17 1.40 2.62
CA ASP A 9 -15.49 2.02 2.71
C ASP A 9 -16.06 2.28 1.30
N MET A 10 -15.22 2.73 0.36
CA MET A 10 -15.63 2.96 -1.04
C MET A 10 -16.04 1.67 -1.76
N ILE A 11 -15.29 0.58 -1.58
CA ILE A 11 -15.64 -0.73 -2.18
C ILE A 11 -16.91 -1.30 -1.58
N GLN A 12 -17.13 -1.07 -0.27
CA GLN A 12 -18.31 -1.54 0.45
C GLN A 12 -19.52 -0.60 0.34
N ASN A 13 -19.40 0.50 -0.41
CA ASN A 13 -20.41 1.56 -0.52
C ASN A 13 -20.84 2.10 0.86
N LYS A 14 -19.91 2.16 1.80
CA LYS A 14 -20.14 2.72 3.13
C LYS A 14 -19.74 4.19 3.12
N VAL A 15 -20.62 5.04 3.63
CA VAL A 15 -20.34 6.45 3.85
C VAL A 15 -20.53 6.75 5.34
N ARG A 16 -19.43 7.04 6.01
CA ARG A 16 -19.47 7.54 7.40
C ARG A 16 -19.84 9.01 7.35
N LYS A 17 -20.92 9.36 8.03
CA LYS A 17 -21.42 10.74 8.07
C LYS A 17 -21.08 11.38 9.40
N GLY A 18 -20.55 12.61 9.35
CA GLY A 18 -20.34 13.45 10.52
C GLY A 18 -20.09 14.88 10.10
N ARG A 19 -20.64 15.85 10.83
CA ARG A 19 -20.55 17.29 10.48
C ARG A 19 -19.09 17.77 10.39
N TYR A 20 -18.19 17.12 11.12
CA TYR A 20 -16.79 17.52 11.23
C TYR A 20 -15.84 16.39 10.80
N LEU A 21 -16.30 15.50 9.91
CA LEU A 21 -15.50 14.41 9.37
C LEU A 21 -15.22 14.64 7.89
N ALA A 22 -13.97 14.52 7.51
CA ALA A 22 -13.50 14.46 6.13
C ALA A 22 -12.84 13.11 5.86
N TYR A 23 -13.02 12.57 4.67
CA TYR A 23 -12.24 11.43 4.22
C TYR A 23 -10.89 11.88 3.67
N THR A 24 -9.86 11.06 3.85
CA THR A 24 -8.60 11.19 3.11
C THR A 24 -8.86 11.18 1.60
N ASP A 25 -7.99 11.84 0.83
CA ASP A 25 -8.10 11.81 -0.64
C ASP A 25 -7.79 10.42 -1.19
N TYR A 26 -6.93 9.67 -0.49
CA TYR A 26 -6.54 8.29 -0.78
C TYR A 26 -7.13 7.33 0.26
N ASN A 27 -6.86 6.01 0.12
CA ASN A 27 -7.44 5.03 1.04
C ASN A 27 -6.96 5.18 2.49
N SER A 28 -5.75 5.68 2.71
CA SER A 28 -5.20 5.93 4.05
C SER A 28 -4.18 7.05 4.05
N MET A 29 -3.85 7.55 5.25
CA MET A 29 -2.92 8.65 5.46
C MET A 29 -1.51 8.37 4.91
N GLU A 30 -1.01 7.14 5.05
CA GLU A 30 0.31 6.75 4.58
C GLU A 30 0.48 6.94 3.06
N LEU A 31 -0.61 6.93 2.30
CA LEU A 31 -0.55 7.04 0.86
C LEU A 31 -0.27 8.46 0.34
N TYR A 32 -0.31 9.47 1.22
CA TYR A 32 0.24 10.79 0.90
C TYR A 32 1.77 10.74 0.70
N LEU A 33 2.44 9.78 1.34
CA LEU A 33 3.88 9.52 1.16
C LEU A 33 4.20 8.77 -0.15
N PHE A 34 3.19 8.22 -0.84
CA PHE A 34 3.41 7.52 -2.11
C PHE A 34 3.54 8.52 -3.26
N LYS A 35 4.60 9.32 -3.21
CA LYS A 35 5.04 10.27 -4.24
C LYS A 35 6.55 10.16 -4.43
N GLU A 36 7.03 10.46 -5.64
CA GLU A 36 8.43 10.31 -6.01
C GLU A 36 9.37 11.11 -5.10
N GLU A 37 9.00 12.35 -4.78
CA GLU A 37 9.78 13.23 -3.90
C GLU A 37 9.97 12.62 -2.51
N TYR A 38 8.91 12.09 -1.88
CA TYR A 38 9.00 11.50 -0.55
C TYR A 38 9.75 10.16 -0.56
N ILE A 39 9.51 9.32 -1.55
CA ILE A 39 10.25 8.05 -1.66
C ILE A 39 11.74 8.31 -1.89
N THR A 40 12.09 9.33 -2.69
CA THR A 40 13.48 9.75 -2.91
C THR A 40 14.10 10.24 -1.60
N GLU A 41 13.37 11.03 -0.82
CA GLU A 41 13.84 11.54 0.47
C GLU A 41 14.03 10.42 1.49
N ILE A 42 13.07 9.50 1.60
CA ILE A 42 13.18 8.32 2.45
C ILE A 42 14.44 7.53 2.11
N ILE A 43 14.66 7.23 0.83
CA ILE A 43 15.81 6.45 0.37
C ILE A 43 17.13 7.20 0.61
N GLY A 44 17.19 8.47 0.20
CA GLY A 44 18.43 9.27 0.20
C GLY A 44 18.79 9.81 1.57
N ASN A 45 17.86 10.51 2.21
CA ASN A 45 18.14 11.30 3.41
C ASN A 45 18.02 10.49 4.70
N ILE A 46 16.96 9.70 4.83
CA ILE A 46 16.74 8.91 6.06
C ILE A 46 17.63 7.67 6.07
N TYR A 47 17.63 6.89 5.00
CA TYR A 47 18.35 5.62 4.96
C TYR A 47 19.73 5.70 4.30
N ARG A 48 20.10 6.88 3.76
CA ARG A 48 21.40 7.13 3.13
C ARG A 48 21.79 6.03 2.14
N ILE A 49 20.82 5.56 1.39
CA ILE A 49 21.04 4.55 0.37
C ILE A 49 21.66 5.24 -0.84
N SER A 50 22.98 5.23 -0.93
CA SER A 50 23.77 5.88 -1.98
C SER A 50 23.77 5.16 -3.34
N SER A 51 22.86 4.22 -3.55
CA SER A 51 22.76 3.47 -4.80
C SER A 51 21.81 4.18 -5.76
N ASN A 52 22.09 4.04 -7.06
CA ASN A 52 21.20 4.50 -8.13
C ASN A 52 19.91 3.64 -8.13
N ILE A 53 19.00 3.93 -7.19
CA ILE A 53 17.66 3.32 -7.19
C ILE A 53 16.82 4.08 -8.20
N ASP A 54 16.28 3.37 -9.16
CA ASP A 54 15.21 3.88 -10.02
C ASP A 54 13.93 3.93 -9.19
N VAL A 55 13.63 5.10 -8.65
CA VAL A 55 12.47 5.34 -7.78
C VAL A 55 11.17 5.09 -8.54
N ASN A 56 11.11 5.41 -9.83
CA ASN A 56 9.93 5.19 -10.65
C ASN A 56 9.66 3.69 -10.85
N ALA A 57 10.69 2.89 -11.19
CA ALA A 57 10.56 1.45 -11.30
C ALA A 57 10.15 0.82 -9.95
N LEU A 58 10.73 1.28 -8.85
CA LEU A 58 10.37 0.86 -7.50
C LEU A 58 8.91 1.16 -7.20
N MET A 59 8.45 2.39 -7.40
CA MET A 59 7.07 2.81 -7.14
C MET A 59 6.06 2.05 -7.99
N LEU A 60 6.32 1.88 -9.28
CA LEU A 60 5.45 1.11 -10.17
C LEU A 60 5.30 -0.33 -9.70
N SER A 61 6.39 -0.95 -9.26
CA SER A 61 6.36 -2.34 -8.77
C SER A 61 5.69 -2.47 -7.41
N ILE A 62 5.92 -1.53 -6.48
CA ILE A 62 5.19 -1.44 -5.20
C ILE A 62 3.69 -1.32 -5.47
N GLY A 63 3.29 -0.41 -6.36
CA GLY A 63 1.89 -0.22 -6.72
C GLY A 63 1.22 -1.49 -7.21
N LYS A 64 1.90 -2.28 -8.07
CA LYS A 64 1.39 -3.57 -8.56
C LYS A 64 1.18 -4.58 -7.42
N VAL A 65 2.15 -4.69 -6.50
CA VAL A 65 2.05 -5.60 -5.35
C VAL A 65 0.92 -5.17 -4.43
N CYS A 66 0.85 -3.88 -4.07
CA CYS A 66 -0.15 -3.36 -3.15
C CYS A 66 -1.58 -3.44 -3.71
N ARG A 67 -1.78 -3.19 -5.03
CA ARG A 67 -3.08 -3.41 -5.69
C ARG A 67 -3.54 -4.87 -5.56
N PHE A 68 -2.64 -5.80 -5.79
CA PHE A 68 -2.96 -7.22 -5.63
C PHE A 68 -3.39 -7.53 -4.19
N LEU A 69 -2.63 -7.06 -3.19
CA LEU A 69 -2.95 -7.26 -1.78
C LEU A 69 -4.29 -6.63 -1.40
N PHE A 70 -4.57 -5.43 -1.91
CA PHE A 70 -5.81 -4.69 -1.68
C PHE A 70 -7.04 -5.46 -2.20
N PHE A 71 -7.02 -5.87 -3.47
CA PHE A 71 -8.16 -6.61 -4.04
C PHE A 71 -8.30 -7.98 -3.41
N LEU A 72 -7.20 -8.70 -3.14
CA LEU A 72 -7.26 -9.97 -2.44
C LEU A 72 -7.91 -9.80 -1.06
N HIS A 73 -7.51 -8.80 -0.29
CA HIS A 73 -8.10 -8.53 1.02
C HIS A 73 -9.60 -8.22 0.90
N SER A 74 -9.99 -7.35 -0.04
CA SER A 74 -11.40 -7.00 -0.27
C SER A 74 -12.27 -8.23 -0.58
N TYR A 75 -11.73 -9.22 -1.31
CA TYR A 75 -12.44 -10.46 -1.60
C TYR A 75 -12.49 -11.44 -0.42
N LEU A 76 -11.61 -11.30 0.56
CA LEU A 76 -11.63 -12.13 1.76
C LEU A 76 -12.62 -11.61 2.83
N ILE A 77 -12.95 -10.31 2.82
CA ILE A 77 -13.84 -9.69 3.81
C ILE A 77 -15.18 -10.43 3.95
N PRO A 78 -15.90 -10.80 2.87
CA PRO A 78 -17.19 -11.50 2.98
C PRO A 78 -17.10 -12.87 3.66
N PHE A 79 -15.91 -13.45 3.71
CA PHE A 79 -15.65 -14.76 4.32
C PHE A 79 -14.99 -14.67 5.69
N ASN A 80 -14.86 -13.45 6.26
CA ASN A 80 -14.04 -13.20 7.46
C ASN A 80 -12.59 -13.72 7.32
N GLY A 81 -12.09 -13.75 6.09
CA GLY A 81 -10.76 -14.23 5.79
C GLY A 81 -9.67 -13.27 6.25
N ARG A 82 -8.50 -13.82 6.56
CA ARG A 82 -7.35 -13.06 7.06
C ARG A 82 -6.21 -13.12 6.07
N MET A 83 -5.56 -11.99 5.90
CA MET A 83 -4.26 -11.93 5.22
C MET A 83 -3.20 -12.63 6.07
N VAL A 84 -2.18 -13.14 5.44
CA VAL A 84 -0.99 -13.70 6.10
C VAL A 84 0.25 -12.96 5.61
N ASP A 85 1.34 -13.08 6.35
CA ASP A 85 2.62 -12.51 5.95
C ASP A 85 3.03 -12.95 4.54
N PHE A 86 3.38 -11.96 3.70
CA PHE A 86 3.76 -12.15 2.30
C PHE A 86 5.27 -12.33 2.10
N CYS A 87 6.09 -12.10 3.11
CA CYS A 87 7.57 -12.04 3.00
C CYS A 87 8.19 -13.26 2.32
N LYS A 88 7.62 -14.47 2.54
CA LYS A 88 8.11 -15.72 1.90
C LYS A 88 7.81 -15.81 0.41
N SER A 89 6.87 -15.02 -0.09
CA SER A 89 6.52 -14.94 -1.51
C SER A 89 7.00 -13.65 -2.17
N PHE A 90 7.64 -12.77 -1.39
CA PHE A 90 8.13 -11.47 -1.84
C PHE A 90 9.63 -11.51 -2.15
N SER A 91 10.02 -10.85 -3.21
CA SER A 91 11.41 -10.63 -3.58
C SER A 91 11.61 -9.20 -4.10
N TYR A 92 12.85 -8.72 -4.01
CA TYR A 92 13.28 -7.46 -4.58
C TYR A 92 14.47 -7.70 -5.50
N ASP A 93 14.38 -7.19 -6.71
CA ASP A 93 15.45 -7.27 -7.68
C ASP A 93 16.27 -5.97 -7.66
N LYS A 94 17.50 -6.05 -7.15
CA LYS A 94 18.40 -4.90 -7.02
C LYS A 94 18.91 -4.32 -8.35
N TYR A 95 18.78 -5.05 -9.44
CA TYR A 95 19.25 -4.60 -10.76
C TYR A 95 18.16 -3.83 -11.50
N THR A 96 16.91 -4.25 -11.37
CA THR A 96 15.75 -3.58 -11.98
C THR A 96 15.01 -2.67 -11.02
N ASN A 97 15.37 -2.67 -9.72
CA ASN A 97 14.68 -1.96 -8.64
C ASN A 97 13.19 -2.33 -8.50
N GLU A 98 12.84 -3.57 -8.85
CA GLU A 98 11.47 -4.03 -8.84
C GLU A 98 11.15 -4.93 -7.66
N CYS A 99 10.02 -4.67 -7.04
CA CYS A 99 9.36 -5.58 -6.10
C CYS A 99 8.60 -6.66 -6.89
N LYS A 100 8.73 -7.90 -6.48
CA LYS A 100 8.01 -9.03 -7.10
C LYS A 100 7.34 -9.86 -6.02
N LEU A 101 6.06 -10.12 -6.19
CA LEU A 101 5.29 -11.05 -5.37
C LEU A 101 4.91 -12.25 -6.25
N ASP A 102 5.24 -13.46 -5.79
CA ASP A 102 4.68 -14.68 -6.38
C ASP A 102 3.20 -14.77 -6.01
N MET A 103 2.36 -14.13 -6.84
CA MET A 103 0.94 -13.94 -6.59
C MET A 103 0.19 -15.27 -6.51
N GLU A 104 0.55 -16.26 -7.34
CA GLU A 104 -0.09 -17.56 -7.37
C GLU A 104 0.21 -18.36 -6.09
N LYS A 105 1.48 -18.42 -5.72
CA LYS A 105 1.92 -19.08 -4.48
C LYS A 105 1.30 -18.41 -3.25
N TYR A 106 1.28 -17.08 -3.21
CA TYR A 106 0.71 -16.33 -2.10
C TYR A 106 -0.80 -16.52 -2.01
N LEU A 107 -1.52 -16.45 -3.14
CA LEU A 107 -2.96 -16.71 -3.21
C LEU A 107 -3.30 -18.11 -2.71
N SER A 108 -2.58 -19.14 -3.18
CA SER A 108 -2.78 -20.52 -2.75
C SER A 108 -2.62 -20.66 -1.22
N LYS A 109 -1.59 -20.04 -0.64
CA LYS A 109 -1.35 -20.03 0.81
C LYS A 109 -2.50 -19.35 1.58
N ILE A 110 -2.96 -18.19 1.10
CA ILE A 110 -4.07 -17.44 1.71
C ILE A 110 -5.35 -18.30 1.71
N LEU A 111 -5.70 -18.86 0.56
CA LEU A 111 -6.93 -19.65 0.41
C LEU A 111 -6.89 -20.91 1.27
N GLN A 112 -5.76 -21.58 1.36
CA GLN A 112 -5.57 -22.74 2.24
C GLN A 112 -5.75 -22.35 3.72
N ASN A 113 -5.10 -21.29 4.17
CA ASN A 113 -5.18 -20.85 5.56
C ASN A 113 -6.58 -20.41 5.97
N ASN A 114 -7.34 -19.86 5.03
CA ASN A 114 -8.73 -19.43 5.26
C ASN A 114 -9.77 -20.53 4.96
N LYS A 115 -9.35 -21.73 4.58
CA LYS A 115 -10.24 -22.85 4.17
C LYS A 115 -11.17 -22.46 3.02
N LEU A 116 -10.66 -21.68 2.06
CA LEU A 116 -11.39 -21.17 0.89
C LEU A 116 -10.89 -21.78 -0.43
N SER A 117 -10.25 -22.95 -0.38
CA SER A 117 -9.71 -23.60 -1.59
C SER A 117 -10.78 -23.91 -2.63
N ASP A 118 -12.02 -24.15 -2.22
CA ASP A 118 -13.18 -24.33 -3.09
C ASP A 118 -13.59 -23.05 -3.85
N LYS A 119 -13.19 -21.87 -3.36
CA LYS A 119 -13.43 -20.57 -3.97
C LYS A 119 -12.25 -20.07 -4.84
N ALA A 120 -11.17 -20.84 -4.93
CA ALA A 120 -9.93 -20.44 -5.58
C ALA A 120 -10.14 -19.87 -6.99
N LYS A 121 -10.91 -20.57 -7.82
CA LYS A 121 -11.19 -20.14 -9.20
C LYS A 121 -11.93 -18.80 -9.24
N ILE A 122 -12.98 -18.64 -8.45
CA ILE A 122 -13.80 -17.41 -8.43
C ILE A 122 -12.95 -16.21 -7.98
N ILE A 123 -12.16 -16.39 -6.92
CA ILE A 123 -11.30 -15.30 -6.38
C ILE A 123 -10.20 -14.98 -7.39
N SER A 124 -9.56 -15.98 -8.00
CA SER A 124 -8.52 -15.78 -9.01
C SER A 124 -9.04 -15.04 -10.24
N ASP A 125 -10.20 -15.43 -10.76
CA ASP A 125 -10.81 -14.79 -11.94
C ASP A 125 -11.17 -13.32 -11.66
N LYS A 126 -11.73 -13.03 -10.47
CA LYS A 126 -12.02 -11.67 -10.03
C LYS A 126 -10.75 -10.83 -9.88
N LEU A 127 -9.71 -11.36 -9.23
CA LEU A 127 -8.42 -10.69 -9.09
C LEU A 127 -7.83 -10.35 -10.45
N ARG A 128 -7.78 -11.32 -11.37
CA ARG A 128 -7.26 -11.12 -12.72
C ARG A 128 -8.04 -10.03 -13.47
N SER A 129 -9.36 -10.05 -13.39
CA SER A 129 -10.22 -9.04 -14.01
C SER A 129 -9.90 -7.63 -13.49
N GLN A 130 -9.78 -7.45 -12.17
CA GLN A 130 -9.48 -6.15 -11.57
C GLN A 130 -8.06 -5.66 -11.87
N LEU A 131 -7.07 -6.55 -11.83
CA LEU A 131 -5.69 -6.19 -12.09
C LEU A 131 -5.42 -5.82 -13.55
N ASN A 132 -6.22 -6.31 -14.48
CA ASN A 132 -6.14 -5.97 -15.90
C ASN A 132 -6.71 -4.58 -16.22
N VAL A 133 -7.49 -3.98 -15.33
CA VAL A 133 -7.99 -2.61 -15.48
C VAL A 133 -6.93 -1.64 -14.95
N SER A 134 -6.61 -0.61 -15.75
CA SER A 134 -5.71 0.46 -15.28
C SER A 134 -6.35 1.25 -14.15
N ALA A 135 -5.63 1.45 -13.06
CA ALA A 135 -6.07 2.36 -12.01
C ALA A 135 -6.05 3.81 -12.50
N VAL A 136 -7.03 4.60 -12.13
CA VAL A 136 -7.02 6.06 -12.33
C VAL A 136 -5.95 6.69 -11.45
N ASP A 137 -5.93 6.29 -10.17
CA ASP A 137 -4.87 6.59 -9.22
C ASP A 137 -4.64 5.33 -8.36
N VAL A 138 -3.44 4.78 -8.41
CA VAL A 138 -3.11 3.54 -7.71
C VAL A 138 -3.31 3.65 -6.20
N ARG A 139 -3.19 4.86 -5.64
CA ARG A 139 -3.39 5.13 -4.20
C ARG A 139 -4.82 4.90 -3.73
N LEU A 140 -5.80 4.86 -4.65
CA LEU A 140 -7.19 4.49 -4.36
C LEU A 140 -7.40 2.96 -4.34
N GLU A 141 -6.39 2.19 -4.77
CA GLU A 141 -6.42 0.73 -4.84
C GLU A 141 -5.25 0.11 -4.06
N MET A 142 -4.84 0.77 -2.96
CA MET A 142 -3.78 0.33 -2.05
C MET A 142 -4.22 0.57 -0.60
N ARG A 143 -3.59 -0.15 0.33
CA ARG A 143 -3.67 0.15 1.77
C ARG A 143 -2.33 0.71 2.23
N GLY A 144 -2.37 1.71 3.11
CA GLY A 144 -1.16 2.33 3.63
C GLY A 144 -0.23 1.34 4.33
N HIS A 145 -0.78 0.48 5.18
CA HIS A 145 0.02 -0.57 5.84
C HIS A 145 0.71 -1.52 4.83
N ASP A 146 0.01 -1.92 3.75
CA ASP A 146 0.62 -2.77 2.73
C ASP A 146 1.74 -2.01 2.00
N PHE A 147 1.53 -0.72 1.68
CA PHE A 147 2.56 0.13 1.09
C PHE A 147 3.81 0.22 1.97
N ILE A 148 3.64 0.57 3.25
CA ILE A 148 4.75 0.67 4.20
C ILE A 148 5.51 -0.65 4.31
N SER A 149 4.78 -1.76 4.46
CA SER A 149 5.37 -3.09 4.56
C SER A 149 6.14 -3.50 3.30
N VAL A 150 5.58 -3.27 2.12
CA VAL A 150 6.25 -3.58 0.85
C VAL A 150 7.50 -2.71 0.65
N LEU A 151 7.42 -1.41 0.94
CA LEU A 151 8.56 -0.49 0.87
C LEU A 151 9.66 -0.91 1.85
N TYR A 152 9.31 -1.20 3.12
CA TYR A 152 10.24 -1.69 4.12
C TYR A 152 10.99 -2.93 3.64
N HIS A 153 10.26 -3.95 3.18
CA HIS A 153 10.89 -5.19 2.71
C HIS A 153 11.75 -5.00 1.47
N ALA A 154 11.40 -4.10 0.58
CA ALA A 154 12.25 -3.74 -0.57
C ALA A 154 13.58 -3.14 -0.10
N LEU A 155 13.53 -2.12 0.76
CA LEU A 155 14.71 -1.43 1.27
C LEU A 155 15.54 -2.33 2.19
N TYR A 156 14.90 -3.14 3.04
CA TYR A 156 15.58 -4.12 3.90
C TYR A 156 16.36 -5.15 3.09
N LYS A 157 15.76 -5.72 2.04
CA LYS A 157 16.44 -6.68 1.16
C LYS A 157 17.57 -6.04 0.36
N HIS A 158 17.44 -4.76 0.02
CA HIS A 158 18.47 -4.03 -0.71
C HIS A 158 19.70 -3.70 0.18
N LYS A 159 19.48 -3.18 1.37
CA LYS A 159 20.57 -2.63 2.24
C LYS A 159 20.68 -3.28 3.61
N ARG A 160 19.84 -4.23 3.94
CA ARG A 160 19.79 -4.85 5.27
C ARG A 160 19.61 -3.77 6.36
N ILE A 161 18.56 -2.96 6.25
CA ILE A 161 18.20 -2.00 7.27
C ILE A 161 18.05 -2.77 8.61
N SER A 162 18.69 -2.26 9.67
CA SER A 162 18.75 -2.95 10.97
C SER A 162 17.64 -2.54 11.93
N MET A 163 16.59 -1.86 11.44
CA MET A 163 15.45 -1.45 12.26
C MET A 163 14.25 -2.37 12.04
N SER A 164 13.31 -2.34 12.99
CA SER A 164 12.02 -3.03 12.86
C SER A 164 11.12 -2.34 11.82
N GLU A 165 10.12 -3.07 11.31
CA GLU A 165 9.12 -2.49 10.41
C GLU A 165 8.30 -1.39 11.11
N GLU A 166 8.05 -1.54 12.42
CA GLU A 166 7.37 -0.52 13.23
C GLU A 166 8.19 0.76 13.35
N ASP A 167 9.49 0.65 13.65
CA ASP A 167 10.39 1.82 13.69
C ASP A 167 10.50 2.49 12.32
N PHE A 168 10.53 1.69 11.25
CA PHE A 168 10.49 2.20 9.89
C PHE A 168 9.21 2.99 9.63
N ALA A 169 8.04 2.41 9.92
CA ALA A 169 6.75 3.07 9.76
C ALA A 169 6.68 4.40 10.53
N ASN A 170 7.21 4.44 11.74
CA ASN A 170 7.26 5.67 12.54
C ASN A 170 8.22 6.71 11.97
N SER A 171 9.37 6.28 11.42
CA SER A 171 10.40 7.19 10.92
C SER A 171 10.04 7.87 9.60
N ILE A 172 9.28 7.23 8.72
CA ILE A 172 8.94 7.82 7.43
C ILE A 172 8.00 9.02 7.53
N TRP A 173 7.22 9.14 8.63
CA TRP A 173 6.39 10.32 8.88
C TRP A 173 7.21 11.59 9.05
N LEU A 174 8.50 11.49 9.40
CA LEU A 174 9.41 12.62 9.50
C LEU A 174 9.73 13.29 8.16
N CYS A 175 9.47 12.57 7.03
CA CYS A 175 9.61 13.11 5.68
C CYS A 175 8.42 13.94 5.24
N LEU A 176 7.30 13.87 5.97
CA LEU A 176 6.08 14.51 5.52
C LEU A 176 6.12 16.01 5.83
N ASP A 177 6.18 16.79 4.76
CA ASP A 177 6.09 18.26 4.88
C ASP A 177 4.62 18.68 5.13
N SER A 178 4.39 19.39 6.24
CA SER A 178 3.06 19.89 6.59
C SER A 178 2.46 20.82 5.51
N GLN A 179 3.30 21.63 4.85
CA GLN A 179 2.84 22.54 3.79
C GLN A 179 2.33 21.77 2.57
N LEU A 180 2.97 20.65 2.24
CA LEU A 180 2.51 19.79 1.15
C LEU A 180 1.22 19.04 1.50
N LEU A 181 1.03 18.67 2.76
CA LEU A 181 -0.24 18.12 3.24
C LEU A 181 -1.36 19.15 3.19
N GLU A 182 -1.09 20.38 3.60
CA GLU A 182 -2.06 21.48 3.55
C GLU A 182 -2.56 21.75 2.12
N ALA A 183 -1.76 21.46 1.10
CA ALA A 183 -2.15 21.58 -0.30
C ALA A 183 -3.10 20.48 -0.79
N GLU A 184 -3.24 19.37 -0.06
CA GLU A 184 -4.12 18.26 -0.45
C GLU A 184 -5.60 18.60 -0.26
N PRO A 185 -6.51 18.17 -1.15
CA PRO A 185 -7.92 18.59 -1.13
C PRO A 185 -8.65 18.29 0.17
N SER A 186 -8.35 17.15 0.83
CA SER A 186 -8.98 16.80 2.10
C SER A 186 -8.58 17.74 3.23
N PHE A 187 -7.31 18.15 3.27
CA PHE A 187 -6.81 19.11 4.26
C PHE A 187 -7.34 20.51 3.98
N GLN A 188 -7.42 20.93 2.70
CA GLN A 188 -8.04 22.21 2.33
C GLN A 188 -9.51 22.28 2.77
N ARG A 189 -10.27 21.20 2.62
CA ARG A 189 -11.66 21.13 3.11
C ARG A 189 -11.76 21.28 4.64
N VAL A 190 -10.78 20.75 5.35
CA VAL A 190 -10.73 20.83 6.83
C VAL A 190 -10.34 22.21 7.30
N LEU A 191 -9.38 22.85 6.63
CA LEU A 191 -8.92 24.21 6.95
C LEU A 191 -9.98 25.29 6.63
N ALA A 192 -10.91 25.01 5.72
CA ALA A 192 -11.99 25.92 5.33
C ALA A 192 -13.22 25.88 6.26
N LEU A 193 -13.24 25.00 7.27
CA LEU A 193 -14.33 24.88 8.26
C LEU A 193 -14.08 25.69 9.50
#